data_e76d7b2b161e00fb7e8669fb055241cd
#
_entry.id   e76d7b2b161e00fb7e8669fb055241cd
#
_cell.length_a   1.000
_cell.length_b   1.000
_cell.length_c   1.000
_cell.angle_alpha   90.00
_cell.angle_beta   90.00
_cell.angle_gamma   90.00
#
_symmetry.space_group_name_H-M   'P 1'
#
loop_
_entity.id
_entity.type
_entity.pdbx_description
1 polymer ?
#
loop_
_entity_poly.entity_id
_entity_poly.type
_entity_poly.pdbx_seq_one_letter_code
_entity_poly.pdbx_strand_id
1 'polypeptide(L)'
;VVAAYVVTGLTKVLTSGFFGWIKAAANYPVQLRKTNLQAAYSKADVSTAAGTGLESWLLNHPVAGQAMLGTGLLLELGAIVALLGRPWSFGYGVLLIAFHAVNSVFMNLNFRWHNWCLFIFLILPPVIAAGRRALGRK
;
A
#
# COMPACT_ATOMS: atom_id res chain seq x y z
N VAL A 1 8.03 -3.50 -10.94
CA VAL A 1 7.08 -3.35 -9.82
C VAL A 1 7.82 -3.47 -8.49
N VAL A 2 8.47 -4.62 -8.17
CA VAL A 2 9.19 -4.82 -6.89
C VAL A 2 10.21 -3.73 -6.61
N ALA A 3 11.06 -3.39 -7.59
CA ALA A 3 12.08 -2.35 -7.43
C ALA A 3 11.48 -0.99 -7.04
N ALA A 4 10.32 -0.62 -7.58
CA ALA A 4 9.66 0.63 -7.24
C ALA A 4 9.29 0.70 -5.75
N TYR A 5 8.75 -0.39 -5.19
CA TYR A 5 8.44 -0.46 -3.76
C TYR A 5 9.70 -0.36 -2.89
N VAL A 6 10.72 -1.17 -3.21
CA VAL A 6 11.98 -1.16 -2.45
C VAL A 6 12.63 0.22 -2.49
N VAL A 7 12.70 0.86 -3.65
CA VAL A 7 13.26 2.21 -3.81
C VAL A 7 12.44 3.22 -2.99
N THR A 8 11.11 3.15 -3.03
CA THR A 8 10.25 4.03 -2.23
C THR A 8 10.50 3.86 -0.73
N GLY A 9 10.56 2.62 -0.25
CA GLY A 9 10.86 2.33 1.15
C GLY A 9 12.27 2.80 1.55
N LEU A 10 13.28 2.54 0.72
CA LEU A 10 14.65 3.01 0.96
C LEU A 10 14.74 4.54 0.99
N THR A 11 14.06 5.23 0.07
CA THR A 11 14.04 6.70 0.07
C THR A 11 13.49 7.25 1.38
N LYS A 12 12.40 6.67 1.91
CA LYS A 12 11.84 7.05 3.20
C LYS A 12 12.85 6.86 4.35
N VAL A 13 13.55 5.72 4.35
CA VAL A 13 14.58 5.45 5.37
C VAL A 13 15.76 6.40 5.26
N LEU A 14 16.23 6.68 4.05
CA LEU A 14 17.38 7.54 3.82
C LEU A 14 17.09 9.01 4.12
N THR A 15 15.87 9.49 3.83
CA THR A 15 15.50 10.90 4.02
C THR A 15 15.07 11.22 5.45
N SER A 16 14.41 10.30 6.14
CA SER A 16 13.82 10.55 7.47
C SER A 16 14.39 9.66 8.56
N GLY A 17 15.18 8.64 8.21
CA GLY A 17 15.53 7.54 9.07
C GLY A 17 14.32 6.61 9.32
N PHE A 18 14.58 5.34 9.63
CA PHE A 18 13.51 4.36 9.86
C PHE A 18 12.54 4.82 10.97
N PHE A 19 13.07 5.17 12.13
CA PHE A 19 12.24 5.65 13.23
C PHE A 19 11.69 7.06 13.03
N GLY A 20 12.39 7.90 12.26
CA GLY A 20 11.90 9.23 11.90
C GLY A 20 10.63 9.16 11.06
N TRP A 21 10.58 8.26 10.09
CA TRP A 21 9.38 8.01 9.29
C TRP A 21 8.19 7.55 10.16
N ILE A 22 8.42 6.59 11.06
CA ILE A 22 7.37 6.09 11.97
C ILE A 22 6.90 7.19 12.93
N LYS A 23 7.83 7.99 13.49
CA LYS A 23 7.50 9.11 14.38
C LYS A 23 6.74 10.24 13.67
N ALA A 24 6.83 10.35 12.36
CA ALA A 24 6.04 11.29 11.56
C ALA A 24 4.52 11.00 11.59
N ALA A 25 4.09 9.95 12.28
CA ALA A 25 2.68 9.60 12.45
C ALA A 25 1.82 10.74 13.02
N ALA A 26 2.39 11.67 13.78
CA ALA A 26 1.69 12.86 14.24
C ALA A 26 1.16 13.73 13.08
N ASN A 27 1.81 13.70 11.91
CA ASN A 27 1.39 14.40 10.71
C ASN A 27 0.43 13.58 9.82
N TYR A 28 0.21 12.31 10.14
CA TYR A 28 -0.58 11.41 9.32
C TYR A 28 -2.06 11.86 9.18
N PRO A 29 -2.75 12.29 10.24
CA PRO A 29 -4.11 12.83 10.14
C PRO A 29 -4.18 14.06 9.20
N VAL A 30 -3.15 14.91 9.23
CA VAL A 30 -3.07 16.08 8.34
C VAL A 30 -2.93 15.64 6.88
N GLN A 31 -2.12 14.62 6.60
CA GLN A 31 -1.97 14.07 5.26
C GLN A 31 -3.27 13.43 4.77
N LEU A 32 -3.97 12.68 5.62
CA LEU A 32 -5.30 12.13 5.29
C LEU A 32 -6.29 13.24 4.95
N ARG A 33 -6.36 14.29 5.74
CA ARG A 33 -7.23 15.43 5.48
C ARG A 33 -6.89 16.10 4.14
N LYS A 34 -5.61 16.30 3.86
CA LYS A 34 -5.14 16.87 2.60
C LYS A 34 -5.55 15.99 1.40
N THR A 35 -5.37 14.68 1.46
CA THR A 35 -5.75 13.77 0.37
C THR A 35 -7.26 13.73 0.16
N ASN A 36 -8.06 13.75 1.22
CA ASN A 36 -9.51 13.81 1.12
C ASN A 36 -10.00 15.11 0.48
N LEU A 37 -9.44 16.25 0.86
CA LEU A 37 -9.75 17.55 0.25
C LEU A 37 -9.35 17.58 -1.24
N GLN A 38 -8.19 17.04 -1.57
CA GLN A 38 -7.71 16.96 -2.97
C GLN A 38 -8.62 16.03 -3.81
N ALA A 39 -9.06 14.91 -3.26
CA ALA A 39 -9.99 14.01 -3.91
C ALA A 39 -11.37 14.65 -4.12
N ALA A 40 -11.89 15.39 -3.14
CA ALA A 40 -13.13 16.13 -3.24
C ALA A 40 -13.05 17.18 -4.35
N TYR A 41 -11.97 17.93 -4.40
CA TYR A 41 -11.73 18.93 -5.44
C TYR A 41 -11.69 18.31 -6.83
N SER A 42 -10.93 17.22 -7.00
CA SER A 42 -10.76 16.56 -8.31
C SER A 42 -12.04 15.86 -8.80
N LYS A 43 -12.92 15.42 -7.90
CA LYS A 43 -14.20 14.77 -8.21
C LYS A 43 -15.38 15.75 -8.26
N ALA A 44 -15.17 17.01 -7.90
CA ALA A 44 -16.23 18.01 -7.67
C ALA A 44 -17.32 17.50 -6.71
N ASP A 45 -16.94 16.67 -5.72
CA ASP A 45 -17.83 16.05 -4.74
C ASP A 45 -17.43 16.44 -3.34
N VAL A 46 -18.18 17.38 -2.77
CA VAL A 46 -17.94 17.96 -1.43
C VAL A 46 -18.08 16.91 -0.33
N SER A 47 -18.92 15.89 -0.52
CA SER A 47 -19.11 14.82 0.46
C SER A 47 -17.80 14.05 0.74
N THR A 48 -16.96 13.92 -0.25
CA THR A 48 -15.63 13.32 -0.13
C THR A 48 -14.70 14.12 0.80
N ALA A 49 -14.90 15.43 0.94
CA ALA A 49 -14.11 16.30 1.81
C ALA A 49 -14.35 16.04 3.31
N ALA A 50 -15.50 15.48 3.67
CA ALA A 50 -15.82 15.13 5.05
C ALA A 50 -14.86 14.07 5.61
N GLY A 51 -14.20 13.32 4.71
CA GLY A 51 -13.28 12.25 5.11
C GLY A 51 -13.99 11.03 5.69
N THR A 52 -13.20 10.14 6.23
CA THR A 52 -13.69 8.87 6.79
C THR A 52 -13.85 8.91 8.31
N GLY A 53 -13.55 10.04 8.96
CA GLY A 53 -13.44 10.14 10.42
C GLY A 53 -12.13 9.55 10.97
N LEU A 54 -11.32 8.93 10.12
CA LEU A 54 -10.04 8.31 10.51
C LEU A 54 -9.04 9.35 11.04
N GLU A 55 -9.09 10.57 10.50
CA GLU A 55 -8.21 11.66 10.94
C GLU A 55 -8.40 11.95 12.43
N SER A 56 -9.67 12.12 12.86
CA SER A 56 -10.00 12.39 14.26
C SER A 56 -9.66 11.21 15.17
N TRP A 57 -9.90 10.00 14.68
CA TRP A 57 -9.53 8.78 15.41
C TRP A 57 -8.02 8.67 15.62
N LEU A 58 -7.21 8.92 14.58
CA LEU A 58 -5.74 8.85 14.63
C LEU A 58 -5.14 9.93 15.53
N LEU A 59 -5.76 11.12 15.62
CA LEU A 59 -5.33 12.15 16.57
C LEU A 59 -5.41 11.66 18.02
N ASN A 60 -6.41 10.85 18.32
CA ASN A 60 -6.59 10.26 19.65
C ASN A 60 -5.83 8.94 19.85
N HIS A 61 -5.30 8.35 18.77
CA HIS A 61 -4.61 7.06 18.78
C HIS A 61 -3.26 7.12 18.01
N PRO A 62 -2.28 7.90 18.48
CA PRO A 62 -1.03 8.12 17.75
C PRO A 62 -0.24 6.83 17.49
N VAL A 63 -0.32 5.85 18.40
CA VAL A 63 0.32 4.53 18.23
C VAL A 63 -0.26 3.78 17.02
N ALA A 64 -1.55 3.92 16.74
CA ALA A 64 -2.16 3.31 15.57
C ALA A 64 -1.62 3.93 14.28
N GLY A 65 -1.45 5.27 14.23
CA GLY A 65 -0.80 5.94 13.11
C GLY A 65 0.65 5.48 12.89
N GLN A 66 1.40 5.30 13.99
CA GLN A 66 2.76 4.73 13.92
C GLN A 66 2.78 3.31 13.37
N ALA A 67 1.85 2.47 13.82
CA ALA A 67 1.71 1.10 13.32
C ALA A 67 1.35 1.07 11.83
N MET A 68 0.45 1.93 11.37
CA MET A 68 0.08 2.03 9.96
C MET A 68 1.27 2.45 9.07
N LEU A 69 2.02 3.49 9.48
CA LEU A 69 3.20 3.96 8.74
C LEU A 69 4.32 2.91 8.76
N GLY A 70 4.55 2.26 9.91
CA GLY A 70 5.53 1.19 10.06
C GLY A 70 5.19 -0.01 9.18
N THR A 71 3.94 -0.45 9.18
CA THR A 71 3.45 -1.53 8.31
C THR A 71 3.65 -1.19 6.84
N GLY A 72 3.29 0.02 6.42
CA GLY A 72 3.50 0.48 5.04
C GLY A 72 4.98 0.43 4.64
N LEU A 73 5.87 0.92 5.50
CA LEU A 73 7.32 0.91 5.26
C LEU A 73 7.87 -0.53 5.18
N LEU A 74 7.44 -1.42 6.08
CA LEU A 74 7.85 -2.83 6.07
C LEU A 74 7.37 -3.54 4.81
N LEU A 75 6.15 -3.25 4.33
CA LEU A 75 5.63 -3.79 3.07
C LEU A 75 6.42 -3.27 1.86
N GLU A 76 6.83 -2.02 1.85
CA GLU A 76 7.64 -1.47 0.76
C GLU A 76 9.04 -2.10 0.73
N LEU A 77 9.74 -2.14 1.85
CA LEU A 77 11.08 -2.75 1.95
C LEU A 77 11.04 -4.27 1.74
N GLY A 78 10.02 -4.92 2.30
CA GLY A 78 9.83 -6.36 2.20
C GLY A 78 9.41 -6.84 0.80
N ALA A 79 9.11 -5.94 -0.14
CA ALA A 79 8.69 -6.33 -1.49
C ALA A 79 9.73 -7.20 -2.21
N ILE A 80 11.00 -7.14 -1.81
CA ILE A 80 12.07 -8.00 -2.32
C ILE A 80 11.77 -9.51 -2.12
N VAL A 81 11.00 -9.85 -1.09
CA VAL A 81 10.57 -11.24 -0.80
C VAL A 81 9.81 -11.85 -1.98
N ALA A 82 9.09 -11.03 -2.76
CA ALA A 82 8.40 -11.50 -3.95
C ALA A 82 9.35 -12.09 -5.02
N LEU A 83 10.65 -11.82 -4.95
CA LEU A 83 11.66 -12.37 -5.87
C LEU A 83 12.15 -13.76 -5.47
N LEU A 84 11.87 -14.24 -4.27
CA LEU A 84 12.34 -15.54 -3.77
C LEU A 84 11.68 -16.74 -4.46
N GLY A 85 10.61 -16.52 -5.21
CA GLY A 85 9.96 -17.57 -5.99
C GLY A 85 8.46 -17.36 -6.15
N ARG A 86 7.85 -18.23 -6.96
CA ARG A 86 6.44 -18.09 -7.35
C ARG A 86 5.44 -18.01 -6.19
N PRO A 87 5.52 -18.86 -5.14
CA PRO A 87 4.57 -18.76 -4.02
C PRO A 87 4.73 -17.45 -3.26
N TRP A 88 5.96 -16.96 -3.08
CA TRP A 88 6.25 -15.69 -2.45
C TRP A 88 5.76 -14.50 -3.28
N SER A 89 5.96 -14.55 -4.61
CA SER A 89 5.42 -13.56 -5.54
C SER A 89 3.91 -13.45 -5.45
N PHE A 90 3.21 -14.60 -5.45
CA PHE A 90 1.76 -14.64 -5.31
C PHE A 90 1.30 -14.06 -3.98
N GLY A 91 1.82 -14.58 -2.87
CA GLY A 91 1.42 -14.16 -1.52
C GLY A 91 1.69 -12.67 -1.29
N TYR A 92 2.86 -12.20 -1.71
CA TYR A 92 3.21 -10.79 -1.58
C TYR A 92 2.39 -9.88 -2.50
N GLY A 93 2.08 -10.33 -3.70
CA GLY A 93 1.20 -9.61 -4.62
C GLY A 93 -0.21 -9.42 -4.04
N VAL A 94 -0.79 -10.46 -3.44
CA VAL A 94 -2.09 -10.39 -2.75
C VAL A 94 -2.01 -9.40 -1.57
N LEU A 95 -0.95 -9.47 -0.76
CA LEU A 95 -0.76 -8.60 0.39
C LEU A 95 -0.67 -7.12 -0.02
N LEU A 96 0.09 -6.80 -1.07
CA LEU A 96 0.20 -5.44 -1.58
C LEU A 96 -1.12 -4.93 -2.17
N ILE A 97 -1.88 -5.75 -2.88
CA ILE A 97 -3.20 -5.36 -3.40
C ILE A 97 -4.16 -5.07 -2.23
N ALA A 98 -4.17 -5.91 -1.20
CA ALA A 98 -4.97 -5.67 -0.01
C ALA A 98 -4.57 -4.36 0.70
N PHE A 99 -3.27 -4.11 0.85
CA PHE A 99 -2.75 -2.86 1.41
C PHE A 99 -3.22 -1.63 0.60
N HIS A 100 -3.16 -1.69 -0.73
CA HIS A 100 -3.65 -0.60 -1.58
C HIS A 100 -5.17 -0.44 -1.55
N ALA A 101 -5.92 -1.54 -1.42
CA ALA A 101 -7.37 -1.48 -1.26
C ALA A 101 -7.74 -0.76 0.05
N VAL A 102 -7.08 -1.09 1.15
CA VAL A 102 -7.26 -0.40 2.44
C VAL A 102 -6.92 1.08 2.32
N ASN A 103 -5.77 1.42 1.73
CA ASN A 103 -5.39 2.82 1.53
C ASN A 103 -6.35 3.57 0.59
N SER A 104 -6.92 2.90 -0.41
CA SER A 104 -7.93 3.51 -1.28
C SER A 104 -9.17 3.97 -0.51
N VAL A 105 -9.61 3.15 0.45
CA VAL A 105 -10.78 3.47 1.30
C VAL A 105 -10.44 4.60 2.27
N PHE A 106 -9.32 4.51 2.97
CA PHE A 106 -9.00 5.46 4.05
C PHE A 106 -8.43 6.79 3.55
N MET A 107 -7.66 6.76 2.46
CA MET A 107 -6.99 7.96 1.93
C MET A 107 -7.66 8.52 0.68
N ASN A 108 -8.75 7.91 0.21
CA ASN A 108 -9.44 8.30 -1.02
C ASN A 108 -8.53 8.33 -2.27
N LEU A 109 -7.48 7.50 -2.27
CA LEU A 109 -6.51 7.41 -3.35
C LEU A 109 -6.91 6.34 -4.36
N ASN A 110 -6.72 6.65 -5.65
CA ASN A 110 -7.02 5.70 -6.71
C ASN A 110 -5.77 4.88 -7.07
N PHE A 111 -5.71 3.65 -6.56
CA PHE A 111 -4.63 2.70 -6.85
C PHE A 111 -4.97 1.70 -7.96
N ARG A 112 -6.02 1.95 -8.78
CA ARG A 112 -6.49 1.00 -9.79
C ARG A 112 -5.38 0.50 -10.71
N TRP A 113 -4.59 1.39 -11.28
CA TRP A 113 -3.49 1.02 -12.17
C TRP A 113 -2.35 0.30 -11.45
N HIS A 114 -2.05 0.68 -10.22
CA HIS A 114 -1.08 0.00 -9.37
C HIS A 114 -1.50 -1.46 -9.12
N ASN A 115 -2.75 -1.67 -8.75
CA ASN A 115 -3.30 -3.00 -8.50
C ASN A 115 -3.26 -3.88 -9.76
N TRP A 116 -3.53 -3.31 -10.95
CA TRP A 116 -3.36 -4.03 -12.20
C TRP A 116 -1.91 -4.44 -12.45
N CYS A 117 -0.94 -3.56 -12.21
CA CYS A 117 0.48 -3.90 -12.31
C CYS A 117 0.87 -5.03 -11.34
N LEU A 118 0.42 -4.98 -10.08
CA LEU A 118 0.68 -6.03 -9.11
C LEU A 118 0.07 -7.37 -9.56
N PHE A 119 -1.17 -7.34 -10.04
CA PHE A 119 -1.84 -8.54 -10.54
C PHE A 119 -1.07 -9.17 -11.71
N ILE A 120 -0.74 -8.39 -12.74
CA ILE A 120 -0.08 -8.87 -13.95
C ILE A 120 1.32 -9.42 -13.64
N PHE A 121 2.10 -8.74 -12.79
CA PHE A 121 3.51 -9.10 -12.59
C PHE A 121 3.76 -10.05 -11.41
N LEU A 122 2.93 -10.06 -10.39
CA LEU A 122 3.16 -10.87 -9.19
C LEU A 122 2.16 -12.03 -9.03
N ILE A 123 0.92 -11.87 -9.48
CA ILE A 123 -0.13 -12.90 -9.28
C ILE A 123 -0.30 -13.78 -10.50
N LEU A 124 -0.43 -13.18 -11.68
CA LEU A 124 -0.75 -13.91 -12.90
C LEU A 124 0.30 -14.98 -13.28
N PRO A 125 1.63 -14.73 -13.24
CA PRO A 125 2.63 -15.73 -13.62
C PRO A 125 2.61 -17.00 -12.74
N PRO A 126 2.54 -16.92 -11.40
CA PRO A 126 2.39 -18.11 -10.56
C PRO A 126 1.10 -18.91 -10.86
N VAL A 127 -0.02 -18.21 -11.10
CA VAL A 127 -1.32 -18.84 -11.41
C VAL A 127 -1.25 -19.60 -12.72
N ILE A 128 -0.73 -18.99 -13.80
CA ILE A 128 -0.53 -19.66 -15.09
C ILE A 128 0.37 -20.89 -14.94
N ALA A 129 1.44 -20.78 -14.18
CA ALA A 129 2.37 -21.89 -13.97
C ALA A 129 1.74 -23.04 -13.19
N ALA A 130 0.87 -22.75 -12.22
CA ALA A 130 0.11 -23.77 -11.48
C ALA A 130 -0.91 -24.46 -12.39
N GLY A 131 -1.64 -23.72 -13.22
CA GLY A 131 -2.58 -24.26 -14.18
C GLY A 131 -1.93 -25.20 -15.20
N ARG A 132 -0.78 -24.81 -15.77
CA ARG A 132 -0.02 -25.67 -16.69
C ARG A 132 0.44 -26.98 -16.05
N ARG A 133 0.86 -26.98 -14.78
CA ARG A 133 1.23 -28.19 -14.06
C ARG A 133 0.03 -29.11 -13.82
N ALA A 134 -1.14 -28.55 -13.52
CA ALA A 134 -2.36 -29.33 -13.33
C ALA A 134 -2.82 -30.03 -14.64
N LEU A 135 -2.70 -29.33 -15.77
CA LEU A 135 -3.07 -29.87 -17.09
C LEU A 135 -2.05 -30.88 -17.62
N GLY A 136 -0.77 -30.69 -17.34
CA GLY A 136 0.31 -31.62 -17.80
C GLY A 136 0.42 -32.91 -16.98
N ARG A 137 -0.37 -33.07 -15.92
CA ARG A 137 -0.43 -34.30 -15.10
C ARG A 137 -1.50 -35.29 -15.57
N LYS A 138 -2.21 -34.99 -16.66
CA LYS A 138 -3.16 -35.92 -17.33
C LYS A 138 -2.47 -36.60 -18.51
#